data_2e0079085c9d782d9b44bccbc958c0ad
#
_entry.id   2e0079085c9d782d9b44bccbc958c0ad
#
_cell.length_a   1.000
_cell.length_b   1.000
_cell.length_c   1.000
_cell.angle_alpha   90.00
_cell.angle_beta   90.00
_cell.angle_gamma   90.00
#
_symmetry.space_group_name_H-M   'P 1'
#
loop_
_entity.id
_entity.type
_entity.pdbx_description
1 polymer ?
#
loop_
_entity_poly.entity_id
_entity_poly.type
_entity_poly.pdbx_seq_one_letter_code
_entity_poly.pdbx_strand_id
1 'polypeptide(L)'
;MKGIVEQYARGEFKVDRPAVAISVSKIELNIEAGTVYDGEFTVDSSNSCAVKLMVYDSRYILDFKSHTFVGRKNRVSYSFDARGIEQGKSFKGHINIITDGGEFIIPYHIAIVAPYIQVEGKKLEDLFQFATYAEENWEDAIRIFGSEDFVRTFIGRDEKLHRVYDALGLSLSIGQAMEEFLVYTHKKRSLTLS
;
A
#
# COMPACT_ATOMS: atom_id res chain seq x y z
N MET A 1 -20.49 35.29 -35.00
CA MET A 1 -21.71 34.47 -34.73
C MET A 1 -22.30 33.75 -35.96
N LYS A 2 -22.24 34.30 -37.19
CA LYS A 2 -22.78 33.63 -38.39
C LYS A 2 -22.13 32.26 -38.71
N GLY A 3 -20.81 32.09 -38.53
CA GLY A 3 -20.09 30.85 -38.88
C GLY A 3 -20.49 29.61 -38.06
N ILE A 4 -20.85 29.78 -36.78
CA ILE A 4 -21.23 28.67 -35.89
C ILE A 4 -22.61 28.11 -36.26
N VAL A 5 -23.56 29.00 -36.64
CA VAL A 5 -24.92 28.61 -37.05
C VAL A 5 -24.91 27.89 -38.40
N GLU A 6 -24.04 28.28 -39.34
CA GLU A 6 -23.86 27.60 -40.62
C GLU A 6 -23.22 26.23 -40.52
N GLN A 7 -22.27 26.03 -39.56
CA GLN A 7 -21.70 24.72 -39.25
C GLN A 7 -22.74 23.78 -38.63
N TYR A 8 -23.61 24.28 -37.75
CA TYR A 8 -24.75 23.52 -37.21
C TYR A 8 -25.70 23.06 -38.31
N ALA A 9 -26.00 23.93 -39.24
CA ALA A 9 -26.92 23.64 -40.34
C ALA A 9 -26.36 22.61 -41.36
N ARG A 10 -25.03 22.45 -41.45
CA ARG A 10 -24.36 21.49 -42.34
C ARG A 10 -24.01 20.15 -41.67
N GLY A 11 -24.27 19.97 -40.39
CA GLY A 11 -23.92 18.74 -39.65
C GLY A 11 -22.41 18.53 -39.49
N GLU A 12 -21.60 19.59 -39.74
CA GLU A 12 -20.10 19.54 -39.69
C GLU A 12 -19.56 19.81 -38.31
N PHE A 13 -20.21 19.32 -37.24
CA PHE A 13 -19.66 19.41 -35.89
C PHE A 13 -18.63 18.34 -35.67
N LYS A 14 -17.36 18.69 -35.83
CA LYS A 14 -16.24 17.96 -35.21
C LYS A 14 -16.19 18.37 -33.74
N VAL A 15 -16.81 17.61 -32.88
CA VAL A 15 -16.52 17.69 -31.43
C VAL A 15 -15.16 17.05 -31.27
N ASP A 16 -14.12 17.85 -30.99
CA ASP A 16 -12.80 17.35 -30.64
C ASP A 16 -12.92 16.59 -29.32
N ARG A 17 -12.90 15.27 -29.42
CA ARG A 17 -12.90 14.41 -28.22
C ARG A 17 -11.48 14.35 -27.65
N PRO A 18 -11.30 14.32 -26.32
CA PRO A 18 -9.99 14.15 -25.74
C PRO A 18 -9.39 12.80 -26.12
N ALA A 19 -8.13 12.80 -26.51
CA ALA A 19 -7.35 11.57 -26.70
C ALA A 19 -6.74 11.18 -25.37
N VAL A 20 -7.41 10.29 -24.66
CA VAL A 20 -7.09 9.91 -23.27
C VAL A 20 -5.88 8.99 -23.21
N ALA A 21 -4.92 9.32 -22.35
CA ALA A 21 -3.77 8.50 -22.00
C ALA A 21 -3.76 8.24 -20.48
N ILE A 22 -3.57 6.99 -20.09
CA ILE A 22 -3.51 6.57 -18.69
C ILE A 22 -2.10 6.08 -18.40
N SER A 23 -1.50 6.53 -17.29
CA SER A 23 -0.10 6.24 -16.94
C SER A 23 0.17 4.80 -16.54
N VAL A 24 -0.87 4.02 -16.22
CA VAL A 24 -0.75 2.62 -15.81
C VAL A 24 -1.76 1.75 -16.57
N SER A 25 -1.36 0.53 -16.93
CA SER A 25 -2.24 -0.44 -17.58
C SER A 25 -2.78 -1.50 -16.60
N LYS A 26 -2.11 -1.68 -15.47
CA LYS A 26 -2.48 -2.58 -14.36
C LYS A 26 -1.84 -2.08 -13.06
N ILE A 27 -2.38 -2.53 -11.93
CA ILE A 27 -1.85 -2.27 -10.60
C ILE A 27 -1.59 -3.61 -9.91
N GLU A 28 -0.35 -3.88 -9.54
CA GLU A 28 0.04 -5.06 -8.77
C GLU A 28 0.76 -4.60 -7.50
N LEU A 29 0.20 -4.91 -6.33
CA LEU A 29 0.70 -4.45 -5.04
C LEU A 29 0.88 -5.61 -4.08
N ASN A 30 1.98 -5.55 -3.33
CA ASN A 30 2.20 -6.33 -2.12
C ASN A 30 2.16 -5.36 -0.94
N ILE A 31 1.12 -5.45 -0.12
CA ILE A 31 0.87 -4.53 0.99
C ILE A 31 1.03 -5.28 2.30
N GLU A 32 1.79 -4.72 3.22
CA GLU A 32 1.97 -5.32 4.55
C GLU A 32 0.65 -5.31 5.33
N ALA A 33 0.35 -6.43 5.99
CA ALA A 33 -0.79 -6.53 6.89
C ALA A 33 -0.71 -5.45 7.99
N GLY A 34 -1.84 -4.78 8.24
CA GLY A 34 -1.92 -3.75 9.27
C GLY A 34 -1.52 -2.34 8.83
N THR A 35 -1.16 -2.13 7.55
CA THR A 35 -0.78 -0.81 7.01
C THR A 35 -1.86 -0.20 6.12
N VAL A 36 -1.69 1.08 5.79
CA VAL A 36 -2.48 1.76 4.75
C VAL A 36 -1.52 2.09 3.60
N TYR A 37 -1.93 1.78 2.39
CA TYR A 37 -1.19 2.08 1.18
C TYR A 37 -1.85 3.24 0.44
N ASP A 38 -1.06 4.24 0.04
CA ASP A 38 -1.48 5.33 -0.83
C ASP A 38 -0.83 5.17 -2.20
N GLY A 39 -1.65 5.21 -3.24
CA GLY A 39 -1.22 5.12 -4.63
C GLY A 39 -1.78 6.24 -5.49
N GLU A 40 -1.20 6.40 -6.67
CA GLU A 40 -1.69 7.37 -7.64
C GLU A 40 -1.42 6.91 -9.08
N PHE A 41 -2.24 7.42 -10.00
CA PHE A 41 -2.02 7.34 -11.44
C PHE A 41 -2.51 8.62 -12.12
N THR A 42 -2.14 8.85 -13.37
CA THR A 42 -2.60 10.01 -14.13
C THR A 42 -3.48 9.61 -15.30
N VAL A 43 -4.46 10.47 -15.58
CA VAL A 43 -5.32 10.42 -16.76
C VAL A 43 -5.18 11.73 -17.51
N ASP A 44 -4.46 11.69 -18.62
CA ASP A 44 -4.04 12.86 -19.35
C ASP A 44 -4.66 12.90 -20.77
N SER A 45 -4.67 14.05 -21.37
CA SER A 45 -5.08 14.24 -22.76
C SER A 45 -3.86 14.54 -23.65
N SER A 46 -3.66 13.73 -24.68
CA SER A 46 -2.57 13.93 -25.64
C SER A 46 -2.86 14.98 -26.71
N ASN A 47 -4.14 15.36 -26.92
CA ASN A 47 -4.56 16.34 -27.92
C ASN A 47 -4.95 17.70 -27.34
N SER A 48 -4.50 18.04 -26.14
CA SER A 48 -4.75 19.31 -25.47
C SER A 48 -6.20 19.62 -25.09
N CYS A 49 -7.16 18.74 -25.37
CA CYS A 49 -8.53 18.86 -24.87
C CYS A 49 -8.58 18.55 -23.38
N ALA A 50 -9.43 19.24 -22.62
CA ALA A 50 -9.66 18.87 -21.23
C ALA A 50 -10.47 17.55 -21.18
N VAL A 51 -10.04 16.62 -20.33
CA VAL A 51 -10.73 15.36 -20.04
C VAL A 51 -11.66 15.60 -18.86
N LYS A 52 -12.94 15.28 -19.02
CA LYS A 52 -13.87 15.08 -17.90
C LYS A 52 -13.90 13.61 -17.59
N LEU A 53 -13.64 13.25 -16.36
CA LEU A 53 -13.60 11.84 -15.97
C LEU A 53 -14.23 11.57 -14.63
N MET A 54 -14.73 10.35 -14.49
CA MET A 54 -15.20 9.76 -13.24
C MET A 54 -14.48 8.42 -13.03
N VAL A 55 -14.07 8.16 -11.77
CA VAL A 55 -13.39 6.92 -11.37
C VAL A 55 -14.17 6.24 -10.26
N TYR A 56 -14.21 4.90 -10.31
CA TYR A 56 -14.75 4.08 -9.22
C TYR A 56 -14.13 2.67 -9.24
N ASP A 57 -14.10 2.05 -8.07
CA ASP A 57 -13.63 0.67 -7.92
C ASP A 57 -14.78 -0.33 -8.04
N SER A 58 -14.57 -1.42 -8.77
CA SER A 58 -15.53 -2.50 -8.97
C SER A 58 -15.84 -3.29 -7.69
N ARG A 59 -14.95 -3.24 -6.69
CA ARG A 59 -15.07 -4.00 -5.42
C ARG A 59 -15.30 -3.10 -4.21
N TYR A 60 -15.23 -1.78 -4.37
CA TYR A 60 -15.37 -0.79 -3.29
C TYR A 60 -14.38 -0.99 -2.14
N ILE A 61 -13.14 -1.42 -2.47
CA ILE A 61 -12.05 -1.60 -1.50
C ILE A 61 -10.95 -0.55 -1.64
N LEU A 62 -10.93 0.18 -2.77
CA LEU A 62 -10.07 1.33 -2.96
C LEU A 62 -10.85 2.61 -2.65
N ASP A 63 -10.28 3.45 -1.78
CA ASP A 63 -10.85 4.76 -1.45
C ASP A 63 -10.17 5.84 -2.30
N PHE A 64 -10.96 6.60 -3.06
CA PHE A 64 -10.47 7.69 -3.91
C PHE A 64 -10.64 9.04 -3.23
N LYS A 65 -9.60 9.87 -3.22
CA LYS A 65 -9.70 11.26 -2.69
C LYS A 65 -10.75 12.10 -3.41
N SER A 66 -10.98 11.81 -4.70
CA SER A 66 -12.06 12.39 -5.53
C SER A 66 -12.47 11.37 -6.57
N HIS A 67 -13.74 11.34 -6.89
CA HIS A 67 -14.30 10.48 -7.94
C HIS A 67 -14.43 11.19 -9.29
N THR A 68 -14.37 12.51 -9.34
CA THR A 68 -14.57 13.30 -10.56
C THR A 68 -13.45 14.31 -10.76
N PHE A 69 -13.03 14.46 -12.01
CA PHE A 69 -11.94 15.36 -12.39
C PHE A 69 -12.25 16.04 -13.71
N VAL A 70 -11.70 17.24 -13.89
CA VAL A 70 -11.75 17.99 -15.15
C VAL A 70 -10.40 18.66 -15.38
N GLY A 71 -9.71 18.29 -16.46
CA GLY A 71 -8.42 18.90 -16.77
C GLY A 71 -7.67 18.19 -17.89
N ARG A 72 -6.56 18.75 -18.31
CA ARG A 72 -5.65 18.12 -19.30
C ARG A 72 -4.74 17.07 -18.66
N LYS A 73 -4.41 17.27 -17.38
CA LYS A 73 -3.62 16.36 -16.56
C LYS A 73 -4.37 16.15 -15.25
N ASN A 74 -4.87 14.97 -15.03
CA ASN A 74 -5.63 14.62 -13.85
C ASN A 74 -4.86 13.58 -13.05
N ARG A 75 -4.52 13.90 -11.80
CA ARG A 75 -3.90 12.97 -10.86
C ARG A 75 -4.99 12.32 -10.03
N VAL A 76 -5.11 11.01 -10.13
CA VAL A 76 -6.06 10.21 -9.39
C VAL A 76 -5.33 9.53 -8.24
N SER A 77 -5.61 9.94 -7.01
CA SER A 77 -5.05 9.35 -5.80
C SER A 77 -6.06 8.41 -5.17
N TYR A 78 -5.58 7.25 -4.72
CA TYR A 78 -6.38 6.23 -4.04
C TYR A 78 -5.63 5.68 -2.85
N SER A 79 -6.36 5.09 -1.91
CA SER A 79 -5.77 4.36 -0.79
C SER A 79 -6.40 2.97 -0.64
N PHE A 80 -5.65 2.06 -0.04
CA PHE A 80 -6.10 0.73 0.37
C PHE A 80 -5.77 0.51 1.84
N ASP A 81 -6.79 0.21 2.64
CA ASP A 81 -6.62 -0.02 4.08
C ASP A 81 -6.47 -1.51 4.38
N ALA A 82 -5.25 -1.95 4.70
CA ALA A 82 -4.95 -3.32 5.11
C ALA A 82 -5.01 -3.52 6.63
N ARG A 83 -5.43 -2.52 7.42
CA ARG A 83 -5.59 -2.67 8.86
C ARG A 83 -6.70 -3.66 9.16
N GLY A 84 -6.38 -4.68 9.95
CA GLY A 84 -7.33 -5.75 10.26
C GLY A 84 -7.45 -6.86 9.21
N ILE A 85 -6.73 -6.77 8.10
CA ILE A 85 -6.65 -7.83 7.09
C ILE A 85 -5.46 -8.73 7.40
N GLU A 86 -5.69 -10.04 7.42
CA GLU A 86 -4.67 -11.04 7.67
C GLU A 86 -3.74 -11.22 6.46
N GLN A 87 -2.47 -11.53 6.73
CA GLN A 87 -1.52 -11.92 5.69
C GLN A 87 -2.01 -13.15 4.90
N GLY A 88 -1.58 -13.27 3.66
CA GLY A 88 -1.97 -14.34 2.74
C GLY A 88 -3.31 -14.10 2.03
N LYS A 89 -4.08 -13.08 2.41
CA LYS A 89 -5.26 -12.65 1.66
C LYS A 89 -4.85 -11.96 0.37
N SER A 90 -5.68 -12.08 -0.66
CA SER A 90 -5.50 -11.32 -1.89
C SER A 90 -6.83 -10.80 -2.45
N PHE A 91 -6.76 -9.68 -3.15
CA PHE A 91 -7.91 -9.01 -3.73
C PHE A 91 -7.66 -8.75 -5.21
N LYS A 92 -8.63 -9.07 -6.04
CA LYS A 92 -8.61 -8.79 -7.47
C LYS A 92 -9.84 -8.00 -7.84
N GLY A 93 -9.67 -6.98 -8.65
CA GLY A 93 -10.75 -6.13 -9.14
C GLY A 93 -10.24 -5.24 -10.26
N HIS A 94 -10.96 -4.18 -10.54
CA HIS A 94 -10.57 -3.20 -11.53
C HIS A 94 -11.10 -1.82 -11.17
N ILE A 95 -10.37 -0.81 -11.57
CA ILE A 95 -10.78 0.59 -11.54
C ILE A 95 -11.46 0.89 -12.88
N ASN A 96 -12.69 1.41 -12.83
CA ASN A 96 -13.39 1.89 -13.99
C ASN A 96 -13.16 3.40 -14.12
N ILE A 97 -12.82 3.85 -15.31
CA ILE A 97 -12.59 5.24 -15.66
C ILE A 97 -13.51 5.59 -16.83
N ILE A 98 -14.52 6.39 -16.57
CA ILE A 98 -15.46 6.88 -17.56
C ILE A 98 -15.04 8.29 -17.93
N THR A 99 -14.82 8.53 -19.21
CA THR A 99 -14.42 9.85 -19.73
C THR A 99 -15.26 10.26 -20.93
N ASP A 100 -15.21 11.55 -21.29
CA ASP A 100 -15.76 12.06 -22.55
C ASP A 100 -14.96 11.60 -23.79
N GLY A 101 -13.80 10.97 -23.60
CA GLY A 101 -12.99 10.32 -24.64
C GLY A 101 -13.14 8.80 -24.74
N GLY A 102 -13.89 8.16 -23.82
CA GLY A 102 -14.12 6.71 -23.78
C GLY A 102 -14.12 6.14 -22.38
N GLU A 103 -14.28 4.82 -22.30
CA GLU A 103 -14.25 4.06 -21.05
C GLU A 103 -12.96 3.22 -21.00
N PHE A 104 -12.34 3.16 -19.81
CA PHE A 104 -11.10 2.44 -19.58
C PHE A 104 -11.21 1.63 -18.31
N ILE A 105 -10.47 0.53 -18.26
CA ILE A 105 -10.41 -0.40 -17.12
C ILE A 105 -8.95 -0.61 -16.76
N ILE A 106 -8.61 -0.40 -15.47
CA ILE A 106 -7.31 -0.75 -14.91
C ILE A 106 -7.50 -1.93 -13.97
N PRO A 107 -7.12 -3.16 -14.35
CA PRO A 107 -7.17 -4.30 -13.45
C PRO A 107 -6.16 -4.13 -12.32
N TYR A 108 -6.51 -4.60 -11.13
CA TYR A 108 -5.58 -4.65 -10.00
C TYR A 108 -5.56 -6.03 -9.33
N HIS A 109 -4.40 -6.32 -8.74
CA HIS A 109 -4.19 -7.44 -7.82
C HIS A 109 -3.41 -6.92 -6.61
N ILE A 110 -3.99 -7.06 -5.43
CA ILE A 110 -3.42 -6.67 -4.15
C ILE A 110 -3.22 -7.93 -3.32
N ALA A 111 -1.97 -8.25 -2.95
CA ALA A 111 -1.63 -9.34 -2.05
C ALA A 111 -1.22 -8.76 -0.68
N ILE A 112 -1.77 -9.32 0.39
CA ILE A 112 -1.42 -8.94 1.76
C ILE A 112 -0.29 -9.84 2.23
N VAL A 113 0.88 -9.23 2.45
CA VAL A 113 2.10 -9.91 2.87
C VAL A 113 2.35 -9.73 4.36
N ALA A 114 3.18 -10.62 4.93
CA ALA A 114 3.67 -10.45 6.29
C ALA A 114 4.47 -9.14 6.39
N PRO A 115 4.36 -8.40 7.51
CA PRO A 115 5.24 -7.28 7.77
C PRO A 115 6.69 -7.77 7.87
N TYR A 116 7.64 -6.93 7.48
CA TYR A 116 9.07 -7.18 7.59
C TYR A 116 9.82 -5.89 7.93
N ILE A 117 11.03 -6.02 8.43
CA ILE A 117 11.95 -4.89 8.61
C ILE A 117 13.05 -4.97 7.55
N GLN A 118 13.26 -3.89 6.83
CA GLN A 118 14.31 -3.78 5.82
C GLN A 118 15.59 -3.24 6.48
N VAL A 119 16.69 -4.00 6.42
CA VAL A 119 18.01 -3.63 6.93
C VAL A 119 19.08 -3.97 5.91
N GLU A 120 19.90 -3.00 5.49
CA GLU A 120 21.06 -3.19 4.59
C GLU A 120 20.79 -4.13 3.40
N GLY A 121 19.59 -4.02 2.78
CA GLY A 121 19.20 -4.85 1.65
C GLY A 121 18.65 -6.23 2.02
N LYS A 122 18.65 -6.61 3.30
CA LYS A 122 18.04 -7.85 3.80
C LYS A 122 16.65 -7.56 4.39
N LYS A 123 15.77 -8.56 4.33
CA LYS A 123 14.47 -8.53 5.00
C LYS A 123 14.50 -9.38 6.24
N LEU A 124 14.06 -8.81 7.37
CA LEU A 124 13.86 -9.52 8.62
C LEU A 124 12.34 -9.78 8.75
N GLU A 125 11.94 -11.01 8.54
CA GLU A 125 10.52 -11.43 8.49
C GLU A 125 10.09 -12.16 9.77
N ASP A 126 11.06 -12.65 10.56
CA ASP A 126 10.80 -13.36 11.82
C ASP A 126 11.88 -13.07 12.90
N LEU A 127 11.55 -13.48 14.13
CA LEU A 127 12.44 -13.27 15.29
C LEU A 127 13.75 -14.05 15.21
N PHE A 128 13.83 -15.14 14.45
CA PHE A 128 15.08 -15.87 14.26
C PHE A 128 16.05 -15.09 13.37
N GLN A 129 15.54 -14.53 12.27
CA GLN A 129 16.33 -13.66 11.39
C GLN A 129 16.77 -12.38 12.12
N PHE A 130 15.88 -11.81 12.97
CA PHE A 130 16.24 -10.69 13.82
C PHE A 130 17.33 -11.04 14.83
N ALA A 131 17.24 -12.21 15.52
CA ALA A 131 18.25 -12.65 16.46
C ALA A 131 19.61 -12.85 15.78
N THR A 132 19.63 -13.49 14.60
CA THR A 132 20.86 -13.65 13.81
C THR A 132 21.46 -12.31 13.39
N TYR A 133 20.61 -11.36 13.00
CA TYR A 133 21.04 -10.00 12.67
C TYR A 133 21.64 -9.29 13.89
N ALA A 134 21.03 -9.46 15.06
CA ALA A 134 21.47 -8.83 16.30
C ALA A 134 22.88 -9.33 16.76
N GLU A 135 23.24 -10.57 16.45
CA GLU A 135 24.58 -11.12 16.76
C GLU A 135 25.69 -10.35 16.02
N GLU A 136 25.42 -9.88 14.80
CA GLU A 136 26.39 -9.16 13.97
C GLU A 136 26.27 -7.63 14.11
N ASN A 137 25.07 -7.11 14.45
CA ASN A 137 24.73 -5.69 14.38
C ASN A 137 24.00 -5.20 15.64
N TRP A 138 24.63 -5.44 16.80
CA TRP A 138 24.01 -5.24 18.12
C TRP A 138 23.39 -3.85 18.35
N GLU A 139 24.12 -2.77 18.04
CA GLU A 139 23.65 -1.40 18.28
C GLU A 139 22.45 -1.05 17.39
N ASP A 140 22.48 -1.49 16.14
CA ASP A 140 21.34 -1.28 15.21
C ASP A 140 20.13 -2.12 15.63
N ALA A 141 20.35 -3.35 16.06
CA ALA A 141 19.30 -4.23 16.58
C ALA A 141 18.63 -3.66 17.83
N ILE A 142 19.37 -3.00 18.75
CA ILE A 142 18.78 -2.27 19.89
C ILE A 142 17.84 -1.16 19.41
N ARG A 143 18.25 -0.40 18.42
CA ARG A 143 17.43 0.68 17.84
C ARG A 143 16.15 0.12 17.22
N ILE A 144 16.27 -0.98 16.47
CA ILE A 144 15.13 -1.68 15.86
C ILE A 144 14.20 -2.24 16.94
N PHE A 145 14.75 -2.90 17.97
CA PHE A 145 13.96 -3.48 19.07
C PHE A 145 13.11 -2.43 19.80
N GLY A 146 13.61 -1.20 19.97
CA GLY A 146 12.87 -0.09 20.56
C GLY A 146 11.91 0.63 19.63
N SER A 147 11.71 0.16 18.39
CA SER A 147 10.87 0.81 17.40
C SER A 147 9.46 0.23 17.35
N GLU A 148 8.50 1.02 16.85
CA GLU A 148 7.14 0.55 16.55
C GLU A 148 7.15 -0.54 15.46
N ASP A 149 8.12 -0.49 14.54
CA ASP A 149 8.27 -1.48 13.48
C ASP A 149 8.60 -2.86 14.03
N PHE A 150 9.41 -2.94 15.09
CA PHE A 150 9.69 -4.21 15.77
C PHE A 150 8.42 -4.82 16.36
N VAL A 151 7.64 -4.02 17.09
CA VAL A 151 6.38 -4.45 17.69
C VAL A 151 5.40 -4.92 16.61
N ARG A 152 5.23 -4.13 15.55
CA ARG A 152 4.36 -4.47 14.42
C ARG A 152 4.77 -5.77 13.74
N THR A 153 6.07 -5.94 13.48
CA THR A 153 6.60 -7.05 12.67
C THR A 153 6.70 -8.35 13.46
N PHE A 154 7.23 -8.31 14.67
CA PHE A 154 7.62 -9.52 15.40
C PHE A 154 6.71 -9.88 16.57
N ILE A 155 6.01 -8.91 17.12
CA ILE A 155 5.06 -9.13 18.22
C ILE A 155 3.63 -9.22 17.67
N GLY A 156 3.25 -8.30 16.79
CA GLY A 156 1.97 -8.27 16.10
C GLY A 156 0.80 -8.32 17.07
N ARG A 157 -0.03 -9.39 17.00
CA ARG A 157 -1.20 -9.60 17.84
C ARG A 157 -0.99 -10.62 18.98
N ASP A 158 0.24 -11.10 19.18
CA ASP A 158 0.53 -12.04 20.27
C ASP A 158 0.55 -11.30 21.61
N GLU A 159 -0.57 -11.35 22.33
CA GLU A 159 -0.72 -10.71 23.65
C GLU A 159 0.32 -11.17 24.68
N LYS A 160 0.82 -12.41 24.56
CA LYS A 160 1.84 -12.92 25.49
C LYS A 160 3.18 -12.28 25.21
N LEU A 161 3.54 -12.16 23.94
CA LEU A 161 4.77 -11.47 23.54
C LEU A 161 4.72 -9.99 23.90
N HIS A 162 3.57 -9.32 23.72
CA HIS A 162 3.39 -7.93 24.14
C HIS A 162 3.64 -7.76 25.65
N ARG A 163 3.02 -8.60 26.49
CA ARG A 163 3.20 -8.50 27.95
C ARG A 163 4.68 -8.70 28.36
N VAL A 164 5.38 -9.62 27.72
CA VAL A 164 6.82 -9.86 28.00
C VAL A 164 7.64 -8.66 27.55
N TYR A 165 7.42 -8.16 26.36
CA TYR A 165 8.12 -7.00 25.80
C TYR A 165 7.94 -5.76 26.69
N ASP A 166 6.70 -5.45 27.08
CA ASP A 166 6.37 -4.30 27.94
C ASP A 166 7.00 -4.44 29.33
N ALA A 167 6.90 -5.64 29.94
CA ALA A 167 7.46 -5.91 31.27
C ALA A 167 9.00 -5.75 31.30
N LEU A 168 9.68 -6.24 30.26
CA LEU A 168 11.14 -6.09 30.14
C LEU A 168 11.54 -4.62 29.94
N GLY A 169 10.81 -3.89 29.09
CA GLY A 169 11.05 -2.47 28.81
C GLY A 169 10.83 -1.57 30.03
N LEU A 170 9.97 -1.95 30.97
CA LEU A 170 9.74 -1.23 32.22
C LEU A 170 10.84 -1.48 33.27
N SER A 171 11.55 -2.60 33.21
CA SER A 171 12.43 -3.07 34.26
C SER A 171 13.91 -3.02 33.93
N LEU A 172 14.28 -3.01 32.65
CA LEU A 172 15.64 -3.16 32.17
C LEU A 172 16.02 -2.03 31.20
N SER A 173 17.35 -1.87 30.98
CA SER A 173 17.82 -1.07 29.84
C SER A 173 17.39 -1.75 28.53
N ILE A 174 17.26 -0.98 27.46
CA ILE A 174 16.77 -1.49 26.18
C ILE A 174 17.60 -2.65 25.63
N GLY A 175 18.93 -2.62 25.81
CA GLY A 175 19.82 -3.72 25.40
C GLY A 175 19.61 -5.00 26.23
N GLN A 176 19.46 -4.87 27.55
CA GLN A 176 19.14 -6.00 28.43
C GLN A 176 17.74 -6.55 28.15
N ALA A 177 16.75 -5.67 27.90
CA ALA A 177 15.40 -6.09 27.54
C ALA A 177 15.40 -6.88 26.23
N MET A 178 16.15 -6.46 25.23
CA MET A 178 16.29 -7.18 23.96
C MET A 178 16.90 -8.57 24.18
N GLU A 179 18.01 -8.66 24.93
CA GLU A 179 18.67 -9.94 25.22
C GLU A 179 17.73 -10.92 25.91
N GLU A 180 17.06 -10.50 26.97
CA GLU A 180 16.11 -11.34 27.72
C GLU A 180 14.89 -11.72 26.85
N PHE A 181 14.41 -10.82 26.00
CA PHE A 181 13.33 -11.11 25.08
C PHE A 181 13.71 -12.18 24.05
N LEU A 182 14.89 -12.11 23.49
CA LEU A 182 15.39 -13.10 22.54
C LEU A 182 15.60 -14.48 23.22
N VAL A 183 16.13 -14.51 24.43
CA VAL A 183 16.24 -15.74 25.23
C VAL A 183 14.87 -16.35 25.50
N TYR A 184 13.89 -15.55 25.90
CA TYR A 184 12.51 -16.00 26.11
C TYR A 184 11.88 -16.62 24.86
N THR A 185 12.01 -15.96 23.72
CA THR A 185 11.43 -16.43 22.46
C THR A 185 12.11 -17.69 21.94
N HIS A 186 13.41 -17.83 22.13
CA HIS A 186 14.18 -19.03 21.75
C HIS A 186 13.77 -20.26 22.59
N LYS A 187 13.63 -20.11 23.90
CA LYS A 187 13.16 -21.19 24.81
C LYS A 187 11.74 -21.63 24.47
N LYS A 188 10.82 -20.71 24.14
CA LYS A 188 9.44 -21.03 23.73
C LYS A 188 9.41 -21.91 22.48
N ARG A 189 10.29 -21.68 21.51
CA ARG A 189 10.34 -22.43 20.26
C ARG A 189 10.86 -23.87 20.46
N SER A 190 11.83 -24.07 21.32
CA SER A 190 12.35 -25.40 21.64
C SER A 190 11.34 -26.32 22.32
N LEU A 191 10.40 -25.74 23.10
CA LEU A 191 9.32 -26.47 23.76
C LEU A 191 8.15 -26.82 22.82
N THR A 192 8.00 -26.14 21.69
CA THR A 192 6.93 -26.41 20.70
C THR A 192 7.37 -27.44 19.65
N LEU A 193 8.66 -27.79 19.58
CA LEU A 193 9.23 -28.77 18.65
C LEU A 193 9.49 -30.15 19.31
N SER A 194 9.20 -30.30 20.59
CA SER A 194 9.23 -31.57 21.38
C SER A 194 7.81 -32.05 21.65
#